data_9177fe65d974c5ccf7ae5ec641fe01e3
#
_entry.id   9177fe65d974c5ccf7ae5ec641fe01e3
#
_cell.length_a   1.000
_cell.length_b   1.000
_cell.length_c   1.000
_cell.angle_alpha   90.00
_cell.angle_beta   90.00
_cell.angle_gamma   90.00
#
_symmetry.space_group_name_H-M   'P 1'
#
loop_
_entity.id
_entity.type
_entity.pdbx_description
1 polymer ?
#
loop_
_entity_poly.entity_id
_entity_poly.type
_entity_poly.pdbx_seq_one_letter_code
_entity_poly.pdbx_strand_id
1 'polypeptide(L)'
;MALKVTKADEVIEVSNICMTVYSQPGLGKTSLAFTASQPLLLDFDKGAYRAHNRSDVVQVSAWADVAAIKPDDIDAYDTIIIDTVGKALDALAQDIIRGNSKLGYGGALNQQGWGQLGVRFSAFLKLLRGFGKDVILIAHMDEQKDGDAIKERLKIQGGSKDLVLTDSDVIARIIVQDKQRYLVFSPTETAFGKDPAGIGSVELPDASSSAYPDFLAATIAGVKERLNELSEDQVARRSEVEWFTEKLPKMTEPDQINDVLGRAKKVGRDVSKMVADRANALGFDFDADAREYVAMKQDDAA
;
A
#
# COMPACT_ATOMS: atom_id res chain seq x y z
N MET A 1 21.53 -20.24 -8.13
CA MET A 1 20.28 -20.33 -7.33
C MET A 1 19.12 -20.50 -8.30
N ALA A 2 18.19 -21.42 -8.01
CA ALA A 2 16.95 -21.53 -8.78
C ALA A 2 16.04 -20.35 -8.44
N LEU A 3 15.25 -19.87 -9.42
CA LEU A 3 14.22 -18.85 -9.16
C LEU A 3 13.17 -19.42 -8.19
N LYS A 4 12.86 -18.70 -7.12
CA LYS A 4 11.72 -19.00 -6.27
C LYS A 4 10.47 -18.43 -6.96
N VAL A 5 9.68 -19.30 -7.57
CA VAL A 5 8.45 -18.92 -8.26
C VAL A 5 7.27 -19.17 -7.32
N THR A 6 6.52 -18.15 -6.99
CA THR A 6 5.20 -18.28 -6.36
C THR A 6 4.21 -18.59 -7.48
N LYS A 7 3.51 -19.71 -7.38
CA LYS A 7 2.54 -20.10 -8.39
C LYS A 7 1.29 -19.22 -8.31
N ALA A 8 0.51 -19.24 -9.38
CA ALA A 8 -0.63 -18.36 -9.50
C ALA A 8 -1.83 -18.76 -8.59
N ASP A 9 -1.80 -19.96 -8.04
CA ASP A 9 -2.74 -20.53 -7.07
C ASP A 9 -2.25 -20.44 -5.62
N GLU A 10 -1.06 -19.81 -5.41
CA GLU A 10 -0.51 -19.56 -4.09
C GLU A 10 -0.83 -18.13 -3.65
N VAL A 11 -1.19 -17.95 -2.38
CA VAL A 11 -1.40 -16.65 -1.76
C VAL A 11 -0.06 -15.92 -1.63
N ILE A 12 -0.02 -14.64 -2.02
CA ILE A 12 1.13 -13.77 -1.76
C ILE A 12 0.87 -13.05 -0.46
N GLU A 13 1.61 -13.42 0.58
CA GLU A 13 1.48 -12.82 1.91
C GLU A 13 2.19 -11.47 1.98
N VAL A 14 1.48 -10.46 2.47
CA VAL A 14 2.00 -9.13 2.80
C VAL A 14 2.45 -9.13 4.26
N SER A 15 3.71 -9.37 4.52
CA SER A 15 4.29 -9.43 5.87
C SER A 15 4.78 -8.07 6.38
N ASN A 16 5.23 -7.18 5.49
CA ASN A 16 5.68 -5.84 5.82
C ASN A 16 5.26 -4.83 4.76
N ILE A 17 5.10 -3.57 5.18
CA ILE A 17 4.71 -2.47 4.30
C ILE A 17 5.64 -1.27 4.44
N CYS A 18 5.71 -0.45 3.38
CA CYS A 18 6.25 0.91 3.43
C CYS A 18 5.08 1.90 3.43
N MET A 19 4.96 2.68 4.51
CA MET A 19 3.89 3.65 4.68
C MET A 19 4.45 5.07 4.74
N THR A 20 3.91 5.98 3.94
CA THR A 20 4.21 7.42 4.09
C THR A 20 3.11 8.10 4.89
N VAL A 21 3.50 8.83 5.93
CA VAL A 21 2.61 9.72 6.72
C VAL A 21 3.05 11.16 6.53
N TYR A 22 2.15 12.01 6.03
CA TYR A 22 2.48 13.42 5.84
C TYR A 22 1.41 14.36 6.40
N SER A 23 1.80 15.57 6.76
CA SER A 23 0.90 16.65 7.19
C SER A 23 1.65 17.96 7.35
N GLN A 24 0.91 19.03 7.68
CA GLN A 24 1.47 20.27 8.21
C GLN A 24 2.35 19.99 9.45
N PRO A 25 3.36 20.84 9.74
CA PRO A 25 4.10 20.78 10.99
C PRO A 25 3.17 20.86 12.23
N GLY A 26 3.58 20.20 13.32
CA GLY A 26 2.88 20.29 14.62
C GLY A 26 1.66 19.36 14.79
N LEU A 27 1.25 18.61 13.77
CA LEU A 27 0.09 17.69 13.87
C LEU A 27 0.39 16.32 14.51
N GLY A 28 1.60 16.11 15.02
CA GLY A 28 1.93 14.93 15.82
C GLY A 28 2.38 13.70 15.02
N LYS A 29 2.94 13.88 13.80
CA LYS A 29 3.43 12.77 12.95
C LYS A 29 4.40 11.84 13.67
N THR A 30 5.44 12.41 14.30
CA THR A 30 6.46 11.65 15.04
C THR A 30 5.86 10.89 16.21
N SER A 31 4.99 11.55 17.00
CA SER A 31 4.30 10.91 18.12
C SER A 31 3.36 9.79 17.65
N LEU A 32 2.67 9.97 16.51
CA LEU A 32 1.87 8.93 15.88
C LEU A 32 2.75 7.75 15.45
N ALA A 33 3.89 8.01 14.81
CA ALA A 33 4.77 6.94 14.35
C ALA A 33 5.32 6.07 15.50
N PHE A 34 5.54 6.65 16.68
CA PHE A 34 5.94 5.89 17.86
C PHE A 34 4.83 4.99 18.44
N THR A 35 3.62 5.02 17.91
CA THR A 35 2.55 4.06 18.24
C THR A 35 2.54 2.82 17.33
N ALA A 36 3.54 2.66 16.46
CA ALA A 36 3.76 1.45 15.69
C ALA A 36 4.35 0.33 16.57
N SER A 37 4.38 -0.90 16.02
CA SER A 37 4.95 -2.05 16.72
C SER A 37 6.47 -1.93 16.85
N GLN A 38 7.02 -2.04 18.06
CA GLN A 38 8.46 -2.01 18.35
C GLN A 38 9.23 -0.99 17.49
N PRO A 39 8.92 0.32 17.62
CA PRO A 39 9.44 1.33 16.70
C PRO A 39 10.87 1.75 17.01
N LEU A 40 11.72 1.85 15.99
CA LEU A 40 13.01 2.55 16.00
C LEU A 40 12.94 3.76 15.10
N LEU A 41 13.25 4.94 15.63
CA LEU A 41 13.30 6.18 14.86
C LEU A 41 14.71 6.46 14.35
N LEU A 42 14.87 6.66 13.05
CA LEU A 42 16.04 7.30 12.43
C LEU A 42 15.75 8.80 12.31
N ASP A 43 16.25 9.57 13.29
CA ASP A 43 15.95 11.01 13.46
C ASP A 43 16.93 11.87 12.65
N PHE A 44 16.57 12.18 11.41
CA PHE A 44 17.31 13.12 10.54
C PHE A 44 16.97 14.58 10.82
N ASP A 45 15.81 14.85 11.43
CA ASP A 45 15.33 16.22 11.73
C ASP A 45 15.77 16.70 13.12
N LYS A 46 16.36 15.80 13.92
CA LYS A 46 16.77 16.04 15.32
C LYS A 46 15.61 16.55 16.18
N GLY A 47 14.41 16.07 15.88
CA GLY A 47 13.16 16.52 16.46
C GLY A 47 12.51 15.56 17.46
N ALA A 48 13.07 14.37 17.67
CA ALA A 48 12.50 13.31 18.50
C ALA A 48 12.21 13.73 19.96
N TYR A 49 12.96 14.69 20.51
CA TYR A 49 12.76 15.17 21.88
C TYR A 49 11.38 15.83 22.11
N ARG A 50 10.67 16.22 21.04
CA ARG A 50 9.35 16.84 21.10
C ARG A 50 8.20 15.84 21.19
N ALA A 51 8.46 14.56 20.93
CA ALA A 51 7.44 13.53 20.99
C ALA A 51 7.15 13.11 22.42
N HIS A 52 5.86 13.06 22.81
CA HIS A 52 5.45 12.73 24.17
C HIS A 52 5.70 11.26 24.53
N ASN A 53 5.54 10.37 23.56
CA ASN A 53 5.64 8.91 23.70
C ASN A 53 6.90 8.38 23.01
N ARG A 54 8.02 9.08 23.16
CA ARG A 54 9.29 8.72 22.51
C ARG A 54 9.73 7.31 22.90
N SER A 55 10.07 6.50 21.88
CA SER A 55 10.77 5.22 21.99
C SER A 55 12.24 5.37 21.61
N ASP A 56 12.89 4.30 21.14
CA ASP A 56 14.29 4.27 20.79
C ASP A 56 14.59 5.08 19.52
N VAL A 57 15.73 5.79 19.54
CA VAL A 57 16.09 6.77 18.52
C VAL A 57 17.56 6.65 18.14
N VAL A 58 17.84 6.58 16.86
CA VAL A 58 19.16 6.85 16.29
C VAL A 58 19.17 8.31 15.82
N GLN A 59 20.00 9.16 16.46
CA GLN A 59 20.21 10.52 15.98
C GLN A 59 21.15 10.50 14.78
N VAL A 60 20.60 10.71 13.59
CA VAL A 60 21.36 10.66 12.35
C VAL A 60 21.97 12.02 12.04
N SER A 61 23.28 12.06 11.90
CA SER A 61 24.04 13.27 11.53
C SER A 61 24.49 13.23 10.06
N ALA A 62 24.72 12.05 9.53
CA ALA A 62 25.09 11.83 8.14
C ALA A 62 24.50 10.53 7.63
N TRP A 63 24.34 10.41 6.30
CA TRP A 63 23.83 9.17 5.70
C TRP A 63 24.66 7.94 6.08
N ALA A 64 25.97 8.10 6.28
CA ALA A 64 26.87 7.03 6.68
C ALA A 64 26.47 6.36 8.02
N ASP A 65 25.77 7.08 8.91
CA ASP A 65 25.33 6.55 10.21
C ASP A 65 24.31 5.41 10.06
N VAL A 66 23.60 5.36 8.93
CA VAL A 66 22.54 4.38 8.64
C VAL A 66 22.79 3.53 7.40
N ALA A 67 23.75 3.92 6.56
CA ALA A 67 24.01 3.28 5.27
C ALA A 67 24.42 1.80 5.37
N ALA A 68 24.97 1.39 6.51
CA ALA A 68 25.51 0.06 6.76
C ALA A 68 24.72 -0.73 7.82
N ILE A 69 23.45 -0.36 8.07
CA ILE A 69 22.56 -1.10 8.99
C ILE A 69 22.52 -2.57 8.60
N LYS A 70 22.69 -3.45 9.60
CA LYS A 70 22.61 -4.90 9.47
C LYS A 70 21.36 -5.43 10.19
N PRO A 71 20.90 -6.64 9.88
CA PRO A 71 19.78 -7.26 10.59
C PRO A 71 19.94 -7.24 12.11
N ASP A 72 21.12 -7.59 12.62
CA ASP A 72 21.41 -7.66 14.06
C ASP A 72 21.29 -6.29 14.76
N ASP A 73 21.53 -5.17 14.05
CA ASP A 73 21.42 -3.81 14.61
C ASP A 73 19.96 -3.42 14.91
N ILE A 74 19.02 -4.06 14.23
CA ILE A 74 17.58 -3.72 14.29
C ILE A 74 16.69 -4.94 14.60
N ASP A 75 17.25 -6.03 15.09
CA ASP A 75 16.51 -7.27 15.34
C ASP A 75 15.37 -7.08 16.36
N ALA A 76 15.60 -6.24 17.38
CA ALA A 76 14.62 -5.95 18.44
C ALA A 76 13.43 -5.08 17.97
N TYR A 77 13.43 -4.59 16.74
CA TYR A 77 12.43 -3.64 16.25
C TYR A 77 11.62 -4.24 15.10
N ASP A 78 10.31 -3.99 15.07
CA ASP A 78 9.43 -4.39 13.97
C ASP A 78 9.28 -3.28 12.94
N THR A 79 9.37 -2.02 13.38
CA THR A 79 9.12 -0.84 12.55
C THR A 79 10.30 0.11 12.57
N ILE A 80 10.76 0.52 11.37
CA ILE A 80 11.77 1.57 11.20
C ILE A 80 11.10 2.85 10.71
N ILE A 81 11.27 3.93 11.48
CA ILE A 81 10.71 5.24 11.16
C ILE A 81 11.81 6.13 10.61
N ILE A 82 11.57 6.81 9.48
CA ILE A 82 12.49 7.81 8.89
C ILE A 82 11.85 9.20 9.04
N ASP A 83 12.38 10.01 9.94
CA ASP A 83 11.85 11.35 10.24
C ASP A 83 12.93 12.44 10.05
N THR A 84 12.79 13.30 9.09
CA THR A 84 11.83 13.26 7.97
C THR A 84 12.51 12.72 6.72
N VAL A 85 11.74 12.13 5.83
CA VAL A 85 12.26 11.59 4.57
C VAL A 85 12.95 12.67 3.72
N GLY A 86 12.47 13.92 3.76
CA GLY A 86 13.12 15.03 3.07
C GLY A 86 14.55 15.26 3.59
N LYS A 87 14.75 15.23 4.92
CA LYS A 87 16.08 15.36 5.53
C LYS A 87 16.97 14.15 5.28
N ALA A 88 16.40 12.95 5.24
CA ALA A 88 17.12 11.74 4.86
C ALA A 88 17.66 11.83 3.41
N LEU A 89 16.83 12.31 2.49
CA LEU A 89 17.23 12.54 1.10
C LEU A 89 18.30 13.64 0.97
N ASP A 90 18.21 14.73 1.76
CA ASP A 90 19.25 15.76 1.84
C ASP A 90 20.58 15.18 2.32
N ALA A 91 20.56 14.35 3.37
CA ALA A 91 21.76 13.68 3.91
C ALA A 91 22.38 12.71 2.87
N LEU A 92 21.56 11.96 2.16
CA LEU A 92 21.99 11.08 1.07
C LEU A 92 22.58 11.88 -0.11
N ALA A 93 21.98 13.02 -0.47
CA ALA A 93 22.50 13.90 -1.51
C ALA A 93 23.92 14.42 -1.16
N GLN A 94 24.11 14.85 0.08
CA GLN A 94 25.44 15.26 0.55
C GLN A 94 26.45 14.12 0.56
N ASP A 95 26.04 12.91 0.91
CA ASP A 95 26.89 11.72 0.85
C ASP A 95 27.32 11.39 -0.58
N ILE A 96 26.40 11.48 -1.54
CA ILE A 96 26.67 11.26 -2.96
C ILE A 96 27.71 12.29 -3.48
N ILE A 97 27.53 13.58 -3.17
CA ILE A 97 28.45 14.64 -3.57
C ILE A 97 29.83 14.44 -2.93
N ARG A 98 29.87 14.04 -1.65
CA ARG A 98 31.12 13.75 -0.92
C ARG A 98 31.86 12.58 -1.55
N GLY A 99 31.16 11.52 -1.95
CA GLY A 99 31.73 10.35 -2.60
C GLY A 99 32.22 10.63 -4.03
N ASN A 100 31.54 11.52 -4.74
CA ASN A 100 31.91 11.91 -6.11
C ASN A 100 31.44 13.36 -6.40
N SER A 101 32.37 14.30 -6.29
CA SER A 101 32.08 15.73 -6.51
C SER A 101 31.60 16.08 -7.92
N LYS A 102 31.84 15.20 -8.92
CA LYS A 102 31.33 15.37 -10.31
C LYS A 102 29.82 15.22 -10.41
N LEU A 103 29.17 14.63 -9.39
CA LEU A 103 27.71 14.47 -9.31
C LEU A 103 26.99 15.68 -8.70
N GLY A 104 27.76 16.70 -8.27
CA GLY A 104 27.25 17.94 -7.70
C GLY A 104 27.67 19.17 -8.49
N TYR A 105 26.89 20.24 -8.35
CA TYR A 105 27.21 21.58 -8.82
C TYR A 105 26.60 22.60 -7.86
N GLY A 106 27.37 23.53 -7.35
CA GLY A 106 26.89 24.58 -6.42
C GLY A 106 26.29 24.03 -5.12
N GLY A 107 26.73 22.86 -4.64
CA GLY A 107 26.21 22.22 -3.43
C GLY A 107 24.92 21.39 -3.65
N ALA A 108 24.36 21.36 -4.87
CA ALA A 108 23.22 20.54 -5.24
C ALA A 108 23.62 19.40 -6.17
N LEU A 109 22.81 18.33 -6.23
CA LEU A 109 23.00 17.24 -7.19
C LEU A 109 22.74 17.72 -8.62
N ASN A 110 23.56 17.26 -9.57
CA ASN A 110 23.23 17.34 -10.99
C ASN A 110 22.27 16.20 -11.41
N GLN A 111 21.87 16.14 -12.67
CA GLN A 111 20.92 15.14 -13.17
C GLN A 111 21.37 13.70 -12.89
N GLN A 112 22.65 13.37 -13.06
CA GLN A 112 23.18 12.03 -12.78
C GLN A 112 23.18 11.75 -11.27
N GLY A 113 23.48 12.74 -10.43
CA GLY A 113 23.40 12.66 -8.99
C GLY A 113 21.99 12.38 -8.48
N TRP A 114 20.98 13.02 -9.05
CA TRP A 114 19.57 12.72 -8.74
C TRP A 114 19.19 11.29 -9.11
N GLY A 115 19.66 10.75 -10.23
CA GLY A 115 19.47 9.35 -10.59
C GLY A 115 20.08 8.40 -9.55
N GLN A 116 21.29 8.69 -9.08
CA GLN A 116 21.95 7.88 -8.05
C GLN A 116 21.22 7.98 -6.70
N LEU A 117 20.72 9.15 -6.34
CA LEU A 117 19.94 9.32 -5.11
C LEU A 117 18.71 8.40 -5.11
N GLY A 118 17.94 8.38 -6.20
CA GLY A 118 16.79 7.51 -6.32
C GLY A 118 17.13 6.04 -6.14
N VAL A 119 18.14 5.56 -6.87
CA VAL A 119 18.59 4.16 -6.79
C VAL A 119 19.04 3.79 -5.38
N ARG A 120 19.85 4.64 -4.72
CA ARG A 120 20.37 4.35 -3.38
C ARG A 120 19.29 4.40 -2.31
N PHE A 121 18.36 5.35 -2.40
CA PHE A 121 17.27 5.44 -1.43
C PHE A 121 16.28 4.27 -1.57
N SER A 122 15.86 3.93 -2.78
CA SER A 122 15.01 2.74 -3.00
C SER A 122 15.70 1.44 -2.57
N ALA A 123 17.02 1.33 -2.78
CA ALA A 123 17.80 0.18 -2.31
C ALA A 123 17.80 0.10 -0.77
N PHE A 124 17.91 1.23 -0.08
CA PHE A 124 17.84 1.29 1.38
C PHE A 124 16.47 0.85 1.92
N LEU A 125 15.37 1.34 1.32
CA LEU A 125 14.04 0.90 1.70
C LEU A 125 13.83 -0.61 1.47
N LYS A 126 14.29 -1.12 0.32
CA LYS A 126 14.24 -2.56 0.02
C LYS A 126 15.08 -3.39 0.99
N LEU A 127 16.22 -2.87 1.43
CA LEU A 127 17.07 -3.53 2.44
C LEU A 127 16.31 -3.68 3.76
N LEU A 128 15.74 -2.61 4.29
CA LEU A 128 14.97 -2.63 5.55
C LEU A 128 13.78 -3.59 5.45
N ARG A 129 13.04 -3.54 4.34
CA ARG A 129 11.93 -4.48 4.07
C ARG A 129 12.42 -5.93 3.92
N GLY A 130 13.58 -6.14 3.31
CA GLY A 130 14.23 -7.45 3.20
C GLY A 130 14.62 -8.05 4.55
N PHE A 131 14.80 -7.21 5.58
CA PHE A 131 14.97 -7.62 6.97
C PHE A 131 13.63 -7.88 7.69
N GLY A 132 12.50 -7.85 6.97
CA GLY A 132 11.18 -8.09 7.52
C GLY A 132 10.56 -6.90 8.26
N LYS A 133 11.11 -5.69 8.12
CA LYS A 133 10.66 -4.51 8.87
C LYS A 133 9.57 -3.74 8.12
N ASP A 134 8.58 -3.24 8.86
CA ASP A 134 7.74 -2.16 8.37
C ASP A 134 8.54 -0.87 8.30
N VAL A 135 8.30 -0.04 7.28
CA VAL A 135 8.97 1.23 7.13
C VAL A 135 7.96 2.37 7.14
N ILE A 136 8.14 3.34 8.02
CA ILE A 136 7.31 4.55 8.07
C ILE A 136 8.14 5.75 7.62
N LEU A 137 7.72 6.40 6.55
CA LEU A 137 8.31 7.63 6.02
C LEU A 137 7.49 8.82 6.51
N ILE A 138 8.08 9.67 7.36
CA ILE A 138 7.44 10.92 7.78
C ILE A 138 7.84 12.04 6.83
N ALA A 139 6.84 12.75 6.28
CA ALA A 139 7.07 13.90 5.43
C ALA A 139 6.33 15.15 5.91
N HIS A 140 6.93 16.32 5.70
CA HIS A 140 6.20 17.57 5.80
C HIS A 140 5.37 17.81 4.55
N MET A 141 4.24 18.50 4.72
CA MET A 141 3.39 18.96 3.64
C MET A 141 3.80 20.38 3.22
N ASP A 142 3.66 20.66 1.95
CA ASP A 142 3.73 21.97 1.35
C ASP A 142 2.48 22.18 0.47
N GLU A 143 2.07 23.44 0.30
CA GLU A 143 0.94 23.83 -0.51
C GLU A 143 1.43 24.54 -1.78
N GLN A 144 0.98 24.07 -2.92
CA GLN A 144 1.33 24.66 -4.22
C GLN A 144 0.07 25.07 -4.97
N LYS A 145 0.07 26.30 -5.48
CA LYS A 145 -0.97 26.75 -6.42
C LYS A 145 -0.83 26.02 -7.76
N ASP A 146 -1.93 25.50 -8.25
CA ASP A 146 -2.06 24.89 -9.57
C ASP A 146 -3.36 25.43 -10.20
N GLY A 147 -3.23 26.54 -10.95
CA GLY A 147 -4.38 27.36 -11.38
C GLY A 147 -5.07 28.00 -10.18
N ASP A 148 -6.38 27.79 -10.06
CA ASP A 148 -7.21 28.27 -8.94
C ASP A 148 -7.25 27.31 -7.75
N ALA A 149 -6.69 26.09 -7.90
CA ALA A 149 -6.65 25.10 -6.84
C ALA A 149 -5.35 25.17 -6.03
N ILE A 150 -5.47 24.89 -4.73
CA ILE A 150 -4.33 24.66 -3.84
C ILE A 150 -4.15 23.15 -3.72
N LYS A 151 -2.99 22.65 -4.15
CA LYS A 151 -2.66 21.23 -4.06
C LYS A 151 -1.66 20.97 -2.95
N GLU A 152 -1.94 19.98 -2.13
CA GLU A 152 -1.01 19.46 -1.12
C GLU A 152 0.12 18.67 -1.80
N ARG A 153 1.34 18.90 -1.37
CA ARG A 153 2.53 18.22 -1.88
C ARG A 153 3.44 17.81 -0.73
N LEU A 154 4.22 16.77 -0.94
CA LEU A 154 5.31 16.45 -0.02
C LEU A 154 6.39 17.52 -0.14
N LYS A 155 6.84 18.07 0.99
CA LYS A 155 7.95 19.03 1.05
C LYS A 155 9.29 18.33 0.86
N ILE A 156 9.54 17.88 -0.38
CA ILE A 156 10.71 17.13 -0.82
C ILE A 156 11.22 17.78 -2.11
N GLN A 157 12.53 17.91 -2.23
CA GLN A 157 13.15 18.55 -3.40
C GLN A 157 13.05 17.69 -4.67
N GLY A 158 12.81 18.35 -5.79
CA GLY A 158 12.88 17.76 -7.13
C GLY A 158 11.93 16.58 -7.35
N GLY A 159 12.34 15.64 -8.19
CA GLY A 159 11.60 14.39 -8.51
C GLY A 159 11.60 13.35 -7.39
N SER A 160 12.31 13.59 -6.27
CA SER A 160 12.36 12.62 -5.17
C SER A 160 11.02 12.44 -4.44
N LYS A 161 10.09 13.39 -4.58
CA LYS A 161 8.71 13.22 -4.09
C LYS A 161 8.00 12.06 -4.79
N ASP A 162 8.20 11.92 -6.11
CA ASP A 162 7.59 10.86 -6.92
C ASP A 162 8.17 9.50 -6.54
N LEU A 163 9.47 9.45 -6.18
CA LEU A 163 10.13 8.28 -5.64
C LEU A 163 9.47 7.81 -4.34
N VAL A 164 9.26 8.72 -3.37
CA VAL A 164 8.61 8.39 -2.10
C VAL A 164 7.19 7.89 -2.30
N LEU A 165 6.41 8.53 -3.19
CA LEU A 165 5.06 8.11 -3.52
C LEU A 165 5.01 6.73 -4.20
N THR A 166 6.01 6.44 -5.06
CA THR A 166 6.10 5.16 -5.79
C THR A 166 6.52 4.01 -4.85
N ASP A 167 7.53 4.24 -4.00
CA ASP A 167 8.06 3.21 -3.11
C ASP A 167 7.17 2.92 -1.88
N SER A 168 6.17 3.79 -1.61
CA SER A 168 5.19 3.56 -0.55
C SER A 168 4.08 2.61 -1.02
N ASP A 169 3.76 1.61 -0.20
CA ASP A 169 2.59 0.74 -0.39
C ASP A 169 1.31 1.47 0.04
N VAL A 170 1.41 2.28 1.09
CA VAL A 170 0.31 3.03 1.70
C VAL A 170 0.73 4.49 1.89
N ILE A 171 -0.17 5.43 1.62
CA ILE A 171 0.07 6.86 1.84
C ILE A 171 -1.12 7.42 2.61
N ALA A 172 -0.84 8.01 3.77
CA ALA A 172 -1.85 8.65 4.59
C ALA A 172 -1.45 10.08 4.97
N ARG A 173 -2.45 10.94 5.10
CA ARG A 173 -2.27 12.31 5.59
C ARG A 173 -3.00 12.52 6.91
N ILE A 174 -2.40 13.33 7.81
CA ILE A 174 -3.11 13.78 9.00
C ILE A 174 -3.78 15.10 8.67
N ILE A 175 -5.10 15.15 8.87
CA ILE A 175 -5.91 16.35 8.77
C ILE A 175 -6.54 16.69 10.12
N VAL A 176 -7.00 17.93 10.26
CA VAL A 176 -7.82 18.37 11.38
C VAL A 176 -9.18 18.80 10.81
N GLN A 177 -10.25 18.20 11.31
CA GLN A 177 -11.61 18.55 10.98
C GLN A 177 -12.40 18.65 12.30
N ASP A 178 -13.12 19.74 12.53
CA ASP A 178 -13.92 19.97 13.74
C ASP A 178 -13.14 19.75 15.05
N LYS A 179 -11.88 20.20 15.09
CA LYS A 179 -10.91 20.04 16.19
C LYS A 179 -10.44 18.59 16.44
N GLN A 180 -10.92 17.64 15.64
CA GLN A 180 -10.52 16.24 15.70
C GLN A 180 -9.48 15.94 14.61
N ARG A 181 -8.50 15.08 14.91
CA ARG A 181 -7.50 14.63 13.93
C ARG A 181 -7.95 13.33 13.28
N TYR A 182 -7.67 13.22 11.99
CA TYR A 182 -7.94 12.03 11.18
C TYR A 182 -6.69 11.62 10.42
N LEU A 183 -6.49 10.32 10.27
CA LEU A 183 -5.52 9.72 9.35
C LEU A 183 -6.30 9.30 8.10
N VAL A 184 -6.08 9.99 6.98
CA VAL A 184 -6.84 9.81 5.73
C VAL A 184 -5.96 9.16 4.68
N PHE A 185 -6.39 8.02 4.17
CA PHE A 185 -5.69 7.20 3.17
C PHE A 185 -6.16 7.48 1.76
N SER A 186 -7.43 7.87 1.60
CA SER A 186 -8.02 8.11 0.30
C SER A 186 -7.40 9.32 -0.39
N PRO A 187 -7.03 9.21 -1.68
CA PRO A 187 -6.59 10.36 -2.47
C PRO A 187 -7.77 11.30 -2.73
N THR A 188 -7.45 12.58 -2.96
CA THR A 188 -8.39 13.60 -3.45
C THR A 188 -7.80 14.29 -4.67
N GLU A 189 -8.56 15.18 -5.33
CA GLU A 189 -8.05 15.98 -6.45
C GLU A 189 -6.85 16.87 -6.05
N THR A 190 -6.77 17.23 -4.77
CA THR A 190 -5.79 18.17 -4.24
C THR A 190 -4.73 17.55 -3.36
N ALA A 191 -4.90 16.29 -2.93
CA ALA A 191 -4.01 15.64 -1.97
C ALA A 191 -3.70 14.20 -2.33
N PHE A 192 -2.47 13.78 -2.06
CA PHE A 192 -2.04 12.40 -2.24
C PHE A 192 -2.64 11.46 -1.19
N GLY A 193 -2.96 10.26 -1.62
CA GLY A 193 -3.33 9.13 -0.79
C GLY A 193 -3.07 7.84 -1.55
N LYS A 194 -2.90 6.74 -0.84
CA LYS A 194 -2.81 5.39 -1.42
C LYS A 194 -3.41 4.41 -0.43
N ASP A 195 -4.57 3.89 -0.79
CA ASP A 195 -5.41 3.07 0.08
C ASP A 195 -5.75 1.73 -0.57
N PRO A 196 -4.78 0.84 -0.73
CA PRO A 196 -5.03 -0.46 -1.35
C PRO A 196 -5.90 -1.39 -0.50
N ALA A 197 -6.01 -1.11 0.81
CA ALA A 197 -6.80 -1.90 1.76
C ALA A 197 -8.24 -1.38 1.94
N GLY A 198 -8.57 -0.20 1.38
CA GLY A 198 -9.90 0.40 1.51
C GLY A 198 -10.22 0.88 2.93
N ILE A 199 -9.22 1.38 3.66
CA ILE A 199 -9.36 1.90 5.06
C ILE A 199 -10.14 3.22 5.09
N GLY A 200 -9.97 4.07 4.07
CA GLY A 200 -10.63 5.36 3.95
C GLY A 200 -10.06 6.41 4.90
N SER A 201 -10.71 6.61 6.04
CA SER A 201 -10.32 7.59 7.06
C SER A 201 -10.52 7.00 8.45
N VAL A 202 -9.55 7.22 9.34
CA VAL A 202 -9.60 6.76 10.73
C VAL A 202 -9.38 7.95 11.66
N GLU A 203 -10.23 8.09 12.67
CA GLU A 203 -10.08 9.11 13.71
C GLU A 203 -8.85 8.81 14.57
N LEU A 204 -7.95 9.80 14.73
CA LEU A 204 -6.82 9.68 15.63
C LEU A 204 -7.29 9.92 17.08
N PRO A 205 -7.10 8.95 17.97
CA PRO A 205 -7.41 9.16 19.39
C PRO A 205 -6.49 10.24 19.98
N ASP A 206 -6.98 10.88 21.06
CA ASP A 206 -6.13 11.78 21.84
C ASP A 206 -4.96 11.02 22.46
N ALA A 207 -3.83 11.72 22.63
CA ALA A 207 -2.62 11.13 23.23
C ALA A 207 -2.83 10.61 24.67
N SER A 208 -3.87 11.10 25.37
CA SER A 208 -4.28 10.64 26.70
C SER A 208 -5.20 9.42 26.67
N SER A 209 -5.71 9.05 25.51
CA SER A 209 -6.59 7.88 25.35
C SER A 209 -5.81 6.58 25.48
N SER A 210 -6.42 5.56 26.10
CA SER A 210 -5.87 4.20 26.17
C SER A 210 -5.70 3.52 24.81
N ALA A 211 -6.40 4.01 23.77
CA ALA A 211 -6.29 3.51 22.39
C ALA A 211 -5.10 4.12 21.63
N TYR A 212 -4.44 5.17 22.16
CA TYR A 212 -3.37 5.86 21.44
C TYR A 212 -2.05 5.07 21.37
N PRO A 213 -1.59 4.38 22.42
CA PRO A 213 -0.24 3.78 22.43
C PRO A 213 0.03 2.78 21.31
N ASP A 214 -1.01 2.05 20.85
CA ASP A 214 -0.89 1.00 19.82
C ASP A 214 -1.66 1.35 18.54
N PHE A 215 -2.04 2.62 18.38
CA PHE A 215 -2.95 3.02 17.30
C PHE A 215 -2.39 2.71 15.91
N LEU A 216 -1.14 3.08 15.64
CA LEU A 216 -0.55 2.84 14.32
C LEU A 216 -0.17 1.36 14.12
N ALA A 217 0.21 0.66 15.18
CA ALA A 217 0.43 -0.79 15.14
C ALA A 217 -0.85 -1.53 14.71
N ALA A 218 -1.99 -1.21 15.34
CA ALA A 218 -3.29 -1.77 14.99
C ALA A 218 -3.71 -1.39 13.56
N THR A 219 -3.47 -0.13 13.15
CA THR A 219 -3.78 0.35 11.80
C THR A 219 -2.97 -0.41 10.73
N ILE A 220 -1.65 -0.58 10.93
CA ILE A 220 -0.78 -1.31 10.01
C ILE A 220 -1.17 -2.80 9.96
N ALA A 221 -1.47 -3.39 11.11
CA ALA A 221 -1.95 -4.78 11.16
C ALA A 221 -3.25 -4.97 10.36
N GLY A 222 -4.23 -4.07 10.54
CA GLY A 222 -5.48 -4.09 9.78
C GLY A 222 -5.28 -3.89 8.26
N VAL A 223 -4.32 -3.03 7.85
CA VAL A 223 -3.94 -2.91 6.43
C VAL A 223 -3.41 -4.22 5.89
N LYS A 224 -2.47 -4.88 6.59
CA LYS A 224 -1.87 -6.15 6.16
C LYS A 224 -2.92 -7.26 6.10
N GLU A 225 -3.76 -7.38 7.13
CA GLU A 225 -4.86 -8.35 7.17
C GLU A 225 -5.77 -8.19 5.95
N ARG A 226 -6.21 -6.96 5.68
CA ARG A 226 -7.09 -6.68 4.54
C ARG A 226 -6.43 -6.98 3.19
N LEU A 227 -5.14 -6.68 3.02
CA LEU A 227 -4.40 -7.01 1.80
C LEU A 227 -4.24 -8.53 1.61
N ASN A 228 -4.05 -9.27 2.69
CA ASN A 228 -3.96 -10.73 2.67
C ASN A 228 -5.32 -11.36 2.34
N GLU A 229 -6.43 -10.89 2.93
CA GLU A 229 -7.79 -11.29 2.56
C GLU A 229 -8.07 -11.07 1.07
N LEU A 230 -7.70 -9.90 0.51
CA LEU A 230 -7.87 -9.63 -0.92
C LEU A 230 -7.06 -10.59 -1.81
N SER A 231 -5.88 -11.02 -1.35
CA SER A 231 -5.06 -12.00 -2.06
C SER A 231 -5.71 -13.40 -2.03
N GLU A 232 -6.26 -13.81 -0.89
CA GLU A 232 -7.00 -15.05 -0.73
C GLU A 232 -8.26 -15.07 -1.61
N ASP A 233 -9.02 -13.99 -1.61
CA ASP A 233 -10.22 -13.84 -2.45
C ASP A 233 -9.87 -13.94 -3.94
N GLN A 234 -8.74 -13.37 -4.37
CA GLN A 234 -8.28 -13.46 -5.76
C GLN A 234 -7.93 -14.89 -6.15
N VAL A 235 -7.23 -15.62 -5.28
CA VAL A 235 -6.90 -17.04 -5.50
C VAL A 235 -8.16 -17.89 -5.55
N ALA A 236 -9.08 -17.70 -4.60
CA ALA A 236 -10.35 -18.42 -4.57
C ALA A 236 -11.19 -18.14 -5.83
N ARG A 237 -11.33 -16.87 -6.24
CA ARG A 237 -12.03 -16.49 -7.45
C ARG A 237 -11.41 -17.12 -8.70
N ARG A 238 -10.08 -17.13 -8.79
CA ARG A 238 -9.36 -17.74 -9.90
C ARG A 238 -9.67 -19.23 -10.01
N SER A 239 -9.59 -19.98 -8.91
CA SER A 239 -9.91 -21.40 -8.86
C SER A 239 -11.34 -21.68 -9.34
N GLU A 240 -12.30 -20.80 -8.97
CA GLU A 240 -13.67 -20.87 -9.45
C GLU A 240 -13.77 -20.65 -10.97
N VAL A 241 -13.10 -19.63 -11.51
CA VAL A 241 -13.08 -19.35 -12.96
C VAL A 241 -12.49 -20.52 -13.74
N GLU A 242 -11.39 -21.11 -13.27
CA GLU A 242 -10.73 -22.28 -13.86
C GLU A 242 -11.68 -23.49 -13.85
N TRP A 243 -12.39 -23.72 -12.73
CA TRP A 243 -13.39 -24.77 -12.63
C TRP A 243 -14.50 -24.62 -13.69
N PHE A 244 -15.07 -23.41 -13.83
CA PHE A 244 -16.10 -23.15 -14.85
C PHE A 244 -15.54 -23.35 -16.25
N THR A 245 -14.33 -22.89 -16.54
CA THR A 245 -13.67 -23.04 -17.84
C THR A 245 -13.49 -24.51 -18.21
N GLU A 246 -13.16 -25.37 -17.24
CA GLU A 246 -12.96 -26.82 -17.47
C GLU A 246 -14.28 -27.60 -17.54
N LYS A 247 -15.22 -27.30 -16.64
CA LYS A 247 -16.44 -28.14 -16.44
C LYS A 247 -17.60 -27.69 -17.31
N LEU A 248 -17.79 -26.39 -17.53
CA LEU A 248 -18.92 -25.85 -18.26
C LEU A 248 -19.05 -26.40 -19.70
N PRO A 249 -17.97 -26.57 -20.49
CA PRO A 249 -18.09 -27.17 -21.82
C PRO A 249 -18.58 -28.62 -21.83
N LYS A 250 -18.48 -29.33 -20.70
CA LYS A 250 -18.89 -30.73 -20.54
C LYS A 250 -20.38 -30.88 -20.12
N MET A 251 -21.01 -29.77 -19.72
CA MET A 251 -22.42 -29.75 -19.34
C MET A 251 -23.28 -29.68 -20.60
N THR A 252 -24.24 -30.60 -20.75
CA THR A 252 -25.08 -30.77 -21.95
C THR A 252 -26.56 -30.71 -21.63
N GLU A 253 -26.94 -30.80 -20.36
CA GLU A 253 -28.34 -30.84 -19.92
C GLU A 253 -28.72 -29.56 -19.17
N PRO A 254 -30.01 -29.10 -19.25
CA PRO A 254 -30.47 -27.89 -18.54
C PRO A 254 -30.23 -27.97 -17.05
N ASP A 255 -30.48 -29.09 -16.39
CA ASP A 255 -30.30 -29.27 -14.94
C ASP A 255 -28.86 -29.03 -14.53
N GLN A 256 -27.86 -29.48 -15.31
CA GLN A 256 -26.43 -29.24 -15.02
C GLN A 256 -26.07 -27.76 -15.07
N ILE A 257 -26.70 -27.02 -16.00
CA ILE A 257 -26.49 -25.56 -16.11
C ILE A 257 -27.17 -24.85 -14.94
N ASN A 258 -28.40 -25.29 -14.57
CA ASN A 258 -29.16 -24.70 -13.47
C ASN A 258 -28.47 -24.88 -12.11
N ASP A 259 -27.86 -26.04 -11.86
CA ASP A 259 -27.15 -26.37 -10.64
C ASP A 259 -25.99 -25.38 -10.37
N VAL A 260 -25.41 -24.79 -11.41
CA VAL A 260 -24.24 -23.88 -11.27
C VAL A 260 -24.60 -22.41 -11.33
N LEU A 261 -25.84 -22.00 -11.61
CA LEU A 261 -26.24 -20.59 -11.71
C LEU A 261 -25.96 -19.79 -10.46
N GLY A 262 -26.33 -20.35 -9.30
CA GLY A 262 -26.09 -19.70 -8.01
C GLY A 262 -24.60 -19.50 -7.69
N ARG A 263 -23.78 -20.48 -8.05
CA ARG A 263 -22.32 -20.44 -7.90
C ARG A 263 -21.71 -19.42 -8.86
N ALA A 264 -22.10 -19.43 -10.12
CA ALA A 264 -21.63 -18.47 -11.14
C ALA A 264 -21.94 -17.01 -10.73
N LYS A 265 -23.13 -16.75 -10.18
CA LYS A 265 -23.54 -15.43 -9.69
C LYS A 265 -22.65 -14.92 -8.56
N LYS A 266 -22.21 -15.80 -7.64
CA LYS A 266 -21.30 -15.44 -6.55
C LYS A 266 -19.90 -15.10 -7.05
N VAL A 267 -19.39 -15.79 -8.07
CA VAL A 267 -18.06 -15.55 -8.64
C VAL A 267 -18.01 -14.22 -9.40
N GLY A 268 -19.06 -13.91 -10.18
CA GLY A 268 -19.15 -12.62 -10.85
C GLY A 268 -19.91 -12.64 -12.17
N ARG A 269 -20.06 -11.43 -12.75
CA ARG A 269 -20.81 -11.24 -14.00
C ARG A 269 -20.19 -11.94 -15.21
N ASP A 270 -18.87 -12.01 -15.26
CA ASP A 270 -18.11 -12.67 -16.32
C ASP A 270 -18.41 -14.17 -16.36
N VAL A 271 -18.39 -14.85 -15.20
CA VAL A 271 -18.71 -16.26 -15.08
C VAL A 271 -20.21 -16.51 -15.34
N SER A 272 -21.08 -15.64 -14.83
CA SER A 272 -22.52 -15.71 -15.14
C SER A 272 -22.77 -15.61 -16.65
N LYS A 273 -22.03 -14.77 -17.37
CA LYS A 273 -22.09 -14.67 -18.81
C LYS A 273 -21.59 -15.94 -19.50
N MET A 274 -20.49 -16.56 -19.03
CA MET A 274 -20.02 -17.84 -19.58
C MET A 274 -21.11 -18.92 -19.50
N VAL A 275 -21.84 -18.99 -18.38
CA VAL A 275 -22.95 -19.95 -18.21
C VAL A 275 -24.09 -19.64 -19.18
N ALA A 276 -24.48 -18.39 -19.32
CA ALA A 276 -25.51 -17.97 -20.27
C ALA A 276 -25.13 -18.28 -21.74
N ASP A 277 -23.89 -17.97 -22.13
CA ASP A 277 -23.37 -18.25 -23.46
C ASP A 277 -23.38 -19.77 -23.76
N ARG A 278 -23.05 -20.60 -22.75
CA ARG A 278 -23.13 -22.06 -22.89
C ARG A 278 -24.54 -22.56 -23.03
N ALA A 279 -25.48 -22.08 -22.21
CA ALA A 279 -26.89 -22.45 -22.31
C ALA A 279 -27.48 -22.10 -23.68
N ASN A 280 -27.19 -20.88 -24.17
CA ASN A 280 -27.60 -20.42 -25.49
C ASN A 280 -27.02 -21.30 -26.62
N ALA A 281 -25.74 -21.68 -26.51
CA ALA A 281 -25.08 -22.55 -27.49
C ALA A 281 -25.68 -23.97 -27.53
N LEU A 282 -26.30 -24.39 -26.43
CA LEU A 282 -27.06 -25.68 -26.37
C LEU A 282 -28.51 -25.55 -26.79
N GLY A 283 -28.98 -24.34 -27.10
CA GLY A 283 -30.38 -24.10 -27.49
C GLY A 283 -31.34 -24.14 -26.30
N PHE A 284 -30.90 -23.71 -25.12
CA PHE A 284 -31.76 -23.61 -23.95
C PHE A 284 -32.30 -22.18 -23.81
N ASP A 285 -33.59 -22.07 -23.44
CA ASP A 285 -34.23 -20.79 -23.12
C ASP A 285 -34.25 -20.55 -21.61
N PHE A 286 -34.11 -19.27 -21.21
CA PHE A 286 -34.19 -18.90 -19.80
C PHE A 286 -35.62 -18.59 -19.40
N ASP A 287 -36.23 -19.44 -18.55
CA ASP A 287 -37.51 -19.17 -17.91
C ASP A 287 -37.33 -18.16 -16.78
N ALA A 288 -37.88 -16.96 -16.95
CA ALA A 288 -37.71 -15.85 -15.99
C ALA A 288 -38.52 -16.07 -14.70
N ASP A 289 -39.63 -16.84 -14.77
CA ASP A 289 -40.50 -17.12 -13.62
C ASP A 289 -39.85 -18.19 -12.72
N ALA A 290 -39.38 -19.27 -13.33
CA ALA A 290 -38.64 -20.33 -12.64
C ALA A 290 -37.18 -19.94 -12.32
N ARG A 291 -36.63 -18.96 -13.03
CA ARG A 291 -35.19 -18.53 -12.99
C ARG A 291 -34.23 -19.67 -13.37
N GLU A 292 -34.61 -20.48 -14.33
CA GLU A 292 -33.89 -21.65 -14.78
C GLU A 292 -33.82 -21.71 -16.30
N TYR A 293 -32.85 -22.44 -16.84
CA TYR A 293 -32.77 -22.78 -18.25
C TYR A 293 -33.60 -24.04 -18.52
N VAL A 294 -34.35 -24.01 -19.62
CA VAL A 294 -35.19 -25.14 -20.09
C VAL A 294 -34.86 -25.47 -21.55
N ALA A 295 -34.95 -26.72 -21.92
CA ALA A 295 -34.82 -27.11 -23.33
C ALA A 295 -35.91 -26.42 -24.17
N MET A 296 -35.54 -25.86 -25.34
CA MET A 296 -36.54 -25.33 -26.26
C MET A 296 -37.60 -26.41 -26.56
N LYS A 297 -38.85 -26.06 -26.40
CA LYS A 297 -39.94 -26.92 -26.92
C LYS A 297 -39.78 -26.97 -28.43
N GLN A 298 -39.55 -28.16 -28.98
CA GLN A 298 -39.72 -28.37 -30.41
C GLN A 298 -41.17 -28.03 -30.72
N ASP A 299 -41.42 -26.92 -31.43
CA ASP A 299 -42.71 -26.69 -32.03
C ASP A 299 -42.97 -27.88 -32.98
N ASP A 300 -44.00 -28.65 -32.67
CA ASP A 300 -44.53 -29.64 -33.58
C ASP A 300 -44.91 -28.90 -34.87
N ALA A 301 -44.03 -28.94 -35.86
CA ALA A 301 -44.33 -28.48 -37.19
C ALA A 301 -45.31 -29.46 -37.78
N ALA A 302 -46.57 -29.08 -37.74
CA ALA A 302 -47.65 -29.73 -38.47
C ALA A 302 -47.67 -29.35 -39.98
#